data_28d6b1329ab2000be905f714cf6926bb
#
_entry.id   28d6b1329ab2000be905f714cf6926bb
#
_cell.length_a   1.000
_cell.length_b   1.000
_cell.length_c   1.000
_cell.angle_alpha   90.00
_cell.angle_beta   90.00
_cell.angle_gamma   90.00
#
_symmetry.space_group_name_H-M   'P 1'
#
loop_
_entity.id
_entity.type
_entity.pdbx_description
1 polymer ?
#
loop_
_entity_poly.entity_id
_entity_poly.type
_entity_poly.pdbx_seq_one_letter_code
_entity_poly.pdbx_strand_id
1 'polypeptide(L)'
;MPGVRLTAGADLRLPAGALRIKVGADGTVSADPLVPQLRTDMWPQWLLEAVGAAQIARDSAAEVARLAALSDRDEEALDLALGSELRGSMRAITASAFAVDAFYASAKSRSPAHPNQDAWRANRTPRYAQVFETLRYHLKLKPPGANQIRDRVEELFRFRDWAVHPGSRFREPVYRSDIDSGVDWHFAVFRGDN
;
A
#
# COMPACT_ATOMS: atom_id res chain seq x y z
N MET A 1 30.63 3.06 -18.58
CA MET A 1 29.53 2.11 -18.34
C MET A 1 28.29 2.88 -17.94
N PRO A 2 27.09 2.51 -18.43
CA PRO A 2 25.87 3.10 -17.90
C PRO A 2 25.75 2.76 -16.40
N GLY A 3 25.44 3.76 -15.58
CA GLY A 3 25.24 3.59 -14.15
C GLY A 3 23.98 2.78 -13.84
N VAL A 4 23.92 2.17 -12.65
CA VAL A 4 22.71 1.49 -12.15
C VAL A 4 21.82 2.53 -11.47
N ARG A 5 20.56 2.63 -11.90
CA ARG A 5 19.54 3.46 -11.23
C ARG A 5 18.85 2.63 -10.15
N LEU A 6 18.87 3.14 -8.92
CA LEU A 6 18.21 2.50 -7.78
C LEU A 6 16.99 3.31 -7.37
N THR A 7 15.94 2.59 -6.98
CA THR A 7 14.73 3.17 -6.39
C THR A 7 14.77 3.08 -4.86
N ALA A 8 13.90 3.84 -4.19
CA ALA A 8 13.72 3.68 -2.75
C ALA A 8 13.37 2.23 -2.40
N GLY A 9 13.99 1.68 -1.35
CA GLY A 9 13.82 0.28 -0.97
C GLY A 9 14.71 -0.72 -1.72
N ALA A 10 15.68 -0.25 -2.54
CA ALA A 10 16.63 -1.13 -3.20
C ALA A 10 17.81 -1.45 -2.29
N ASP A 11 18.14 -2.74 -2.20
CA ASP A 11 19.36 -3.26 -1.58
C ASP A 11 20.33 -3.71 -2.68
N LEU A 12 21.61 -3.33 -2.55
CA LEU A 12 22.71 -3.81 -3.35
C LEU A 12 23.52 -4.83 -2.53
N ARG A 13 23.76 -5.98 -3.09
CA ARG A 13 24.57 -7.01 -2.46
C ARG A 13 25.64 -7.51 -3.43
N LEU A 14 26.85 -7.72 -2.91
CA LEU A 14 27.89 -8.48 -3.58
C LEU A 14 27.82 -9.93 -3.07
N PRO A 15 27.52 -10.92 -3.93
CA PRO A 15 27.56 -12.32 -3.53
C PRO A 15 28.95 -12.72 -3.01
N ALA A 16 29.03 -13.69 -2.11
CA ALA A 16 30.29 -14.25 -1.68
C ALA A 16 31.05 -14.80 -2.91
N GLY A 17 32.32 -14.45 -3.05
CA GLY A 17 33.16 -14.81 -4.20
C GLY A 17 32.86 -14.02 -5.48
N ALA A 18 32.07 -12.95 -5.43
CA ALA A 18 31.81 -12.08 -6.58
C ALA A 18 33.08 -11.33 -7.05
N LEU A 19 33.98 -11.04 -6.14
CA LEU A 19 35.31 -10.47 -6.48
C LEU A 19 36.31 -11.61 -6.61
N ARG A 20 36.77 -11.85 -7.84
CA ARG A 20 37.88 -12.82 -8.12
C ARG A 20 39.04 -12.07 -8.75
N ILE A 21 40.17 -12.10 -8.06
CA ILE A 21 41.42 -11.53 -8.56
C ILE A 21 42.27 -12.70 -8.98
N LYS A 22 42.84 -12.64 -10.18
CA LYS A 22 43.77 -13.61 -10.74
C LYS A 22 45.11 -12.93 -10.87
N VAL A 23 46.13 -13.60 -10.39
CA VAL A 23 47.52 -13.16 -10.56
C VAL A 23 48.22 -14.15 -11.50
N GLY A 24 48.62 -13.68 -12.66
CA GLY A 24 49.36 -14.47 -13.63
C GLY A 24 50.77 -14.79 -13.14
N ALA A 25 51.42 -15.84 -13.70
CA ALA A 25 52.78 -16.19 -13.38
C ALA A 25 53.79 -15.10 -13.78
N ASP A 26 53.42 -14.21 -14.66
CA ASP A 26 54.16 -13.03 -15.13
C ASP A 26 53.92 -11.78 -14.24
N GLY A 27 53.19 -11.93 -13.13
CA GLY A 27 52.81 -10.82 -12.25
C GLY A 27 51.65 -9.97 -12.73
N THR A 28 51.01 -10.31 -13.85
CA THR A 28 49.79 -9.59 -14.29
C THR A 28 48.63 -9.83 -13.31
N VAL A 29 47.90 -8.76 -13.01
CA VAL A 29 46.71 -8.82 -12.15
C VAL A 29 45.47 -8.54 -12.97
N SER A 30 44.52 -9.46 -12.94
CA SER A 30 43.23 -9.29 -13.57
C SER A 30 42.11 -9.59 -12.58
N ALA A 31 40.93 -8.97 -12.77
CA ALA A 31 39.75 -9.24 -11.98
C ALA A 31 38.58 -9.58 -12.90
N ASP A 32 37.83 -10.58 -12.50
CA ASP A 32 36.56 -10.87 -13.19
C ASP A 32 35.56 -9.70 -13.01
N PRO A 33 34.70 -9.46 -14.00
CA PRO A 33 33.69 -8.40 -13.87
C PRO A 33 32.84 -8.60 -12.60
N LEU A 34 32.68 -7.54 -11.81
CA LEU A 34 31.85 -7.55 -10.62
C LEU A 34 30.37 -7.48 -11.03
N VAL A 35 29.61 -8.52 -10.70
CA VAL A 35 28.17 -8.58 -10.95
C VAL A 35 27.41 -8.45 -9.64
N PRO A 36 26.91 -7.23 -9.30
CA PRO A 36 26.11 -7.03 -8.11
C PRO A 36 24.72 -7.66 -8.27
N GLN A 37 24.16 -8.11 -7.15
CA GLN A 37 22.76 -8.51 -7.08
C GLN A 37 21.93 -7.36 -6.51
N LEU A 38 20.79 -7.09 -7.13
CA LEU A 38 19.85 -6.09 -6.68
C LEU A 38 18.60 -6.78 -6.15
N ARG A 39 18.07 -6.26 -5.05
CA ARG A 39 16.75 -6.58 -4.54
C ARG A 39 16.03 -5.26 -4.29
N THR A 40 14.84 -5.12 -4.81
CA THR A 40 14.00 -3.94 -4.60
C THR A 40 12.75 -4.31 -3.82
N ASP A 41 12.53 -3.64 -2.70
CA ASP A 41 11.29 -3.70 -1.97
C ASP A 41 10.29 -2.69 -2.55
N MET A 42 9.09 -3.14 -2.86
CA MET A 42 8.06 -2.29 -3.48
C MET A 42 7.22 -1.53 -2.48
N TRP A 43 7.28 -1.86 -1.18
CA TRP A 43 6.46 -1.19 -0.17
C TRP A 43 6.67 0.33 -0.06
N PRO A 44 7.89 0.90 -0.26
CA PRO A 44 8.05 2.36 -0.20
C PRO A 44 7.35 3.06 -1.37
N GLN A 45 7.34 2.43 -2.56
CA GLN A 45 6.67 2.97 -3.74
C GLN A 45 5.15 2.98 -3.56
N TRP A 46 4.59 1.88 -3.05
CA TRP A 46 3.17 1.82 -2.71
C TRP A 46 2.78 2.81 -1.62
N LEU A 47 3.65 3.05 -0.63
CA LEU A 47 3.41 4.04 0.41
C LEU A 47 3.40 5.47 -0.15
N LEU A 48 4.33 5.81 -1.04
CA LEU A 48 4.34 7.10 -1.73
C LEU A 48 3.08 7.30 -2.57
N GLU A 49 2.65 6.28 -3.30
CA GLU A 49 1.40 6.32 -4.07
C GLU A 49 0.19 6.52 -3.14
N ALA A 50 0.14 5.82 -2.00
CA ALA A 50 -0.93 5.97 -1.03
C ALA A 50 -1.03 7.39 -0.49
N VAL A 51 0.11 7.99 -0.10
CA VAL A 51 0.17 9.37 0.41
C VAL A 51 -0.26 10.37 -0.66
N GLY A 52 0.22 10.24 -1.89
CA GLY A 52 -0.17 11.11 -3.00
C GLY A 52 -1.66 11.02 -3.31
N ALA A 53 -2.21 9.80 -3.36
CA ALA A 53 -3.63 9.58 -3.61
C ALA A 53 -4.51 10.10 -2.46
N ALA A 54 -4.08 9.95 -1.20
CA ALA A 54 -4.77 10.51 -0.04
C ALA A 54 -4.79 12.04 -0.06
N GLN A 55 -3.73 12.68 -0.57
CA GLN A 55 -3.73 14.14 -0.74
C GLN A 55 -4.77 14.58 -1.79
N ILE A 56 -4.82 13.89 -2.94
CA ILE A 56 -5.83 14.15 -3.98
C ILE A 56 -7.25 13.99 -3.40
N ALA A 57 -7.50 12.94 -2.61
CA ALA A 57 -8.81 12.73 -1.99
C ALA A 57 -9.20 13.89 -1.06
N ARG A 58 -8.28 14.34 -0.19
CA ARG A 58 -8.52 15.47 0.73
C ARG A 58 -8.77 16.79 -0.01
N ASP A 59 -7.96 17.08 -1.02
CA ASP A 59 -8.10 18.30 -1.82
C ASP A 59 -9.46 18.30 -2.56
N SER A 60 -9.85 17.14 -3.09
CA SER A 60 -11.15 16.97 -3.75
C SER A 60 -12.32 17.06 -2.77
N ALA A 61 -12.19 16.52 -1.54
CA ALA A 61 -13.21 16.67 -0.50
C ALA A 61 -13.40 18.15 -0.10
N ALA A 62 -12.31 18.90 0.02
CA ALA A 62 -12.38 20.34 0.29
C ALA A 62 -13.07 21.09 -0.87
N GLU A 63 -12.83 20.71 -2.11
CA GLU A 63 -13.50 21.28 -3.27
C GLU A 63 -14.98 20.91 -3.33
N VAL A 64 -15.35 19.66 -3.00
CA VAL A 64 -16.76 19.25 -2.84
C VAL A 64 -17.45 20.15 -1.81
N ALA A 65 -16.87 20.32 -0.63
CA ALA A 65 -17.44 21.16 0.41
C ALA A 65 -17.58 22.64 -0.04
N ARG A 66 -16.60 23.17 -0.77
CA ARG A 66 -16.64 24.53 -1.31
C ARG A 66 -17.75 24.71 -2.33
N LEU A 67 -17.89 23.78 -3.30
CA LEU A 67 -18.90 23.84 -4.35
C LEU A 67 -20.29 23.66 -3.79
N ALA A 68 -20.46 22.73 -2.84
CA ALA A 68 -21.75 22.46 -2.19
C ALA A 68 -22.29 23.65 -1.40
N ALA A 69 -21.42 24.54 -0.90
CA ALA A 69 -21.80 25.72 -0.15
C ALA A 69 -22.25 26.91 -1.02
N LEU A 70 -22.12 26.85 -2.35
CA LEU A 70 -22.52 27.92 -3.25
C LEU A 70 -24.05 27.95 -3.43
N SER A 71 -24.60 29.16 -3.45
CA SER A 71 -26.04 29.37 -3.72
C SER A 71 -26.43 29.07 -5.17
N ASP A 72 -25.50 29.30 -6.11
CA ASP A 72 -25.63 28.94 -7.53
C ASP A 72 -24.63 27.80 -7.79
N ARG A 73 -25.11 26.59 -7.66
CA ARG A 73 -24.31 25.37 -7.66
C ARG A 73 -24.01 24.95 -9.10
N ASP A 74 -22.73 24.81 -9.41
CA ASP A 74 -22.27 24.16 -10.64
C ASP A 74 -22.27 22.63 -10.39
N GLU A 75 -23.32 21.97 -10.83
CA GLU A 75 -23.51 20.51 -10.62
C GLU A 75 -22.46 19.70 -11.40
N GLU A 76 -22.00 20.15 -12.58
CA GLU A 76 -20.97 19.46 -13.34
C GLU A 76 -19.62 19.52 -12.61
N ALA A 77 -19.24 20.67 -12.09
CA ALA A 77 -18.05 20.83 -11.27
C ALA A 77 -18.12 19.99 -9.98
N LEU A 78 -19.27 19.95 -9.34
CA LEU A 78 -19.51 19.12 -8.15
C LEU A 78 -19.34 17.64 -8.45
N ASP A 79 -19.92 17.12 -9.53
CA ASP A 79 -19.78 15.73 -9.96
C ASP A 79 -18.34 15.36 -10.28
N LEU A 80 -17.59 16.25 -10.93
CA LEU A 80 -16.15 16.05 -11.18
C LEU A 80 -15.34 15.97 -9.89
N ALA A 81 -15.62 16.84 -8.93
CA ALA A 81 -14.96 16.84 -7.63
C ALA A 81 -15.27 15.58 -6.82
N LEU A 82 -16.55 15.16 -6.77
CA LEU A 82 -16.98 13.90 -6.16
C LEU A 82 -16.30 12.68 -6.78
N GLY A 83 -16.25 12.63 -8.11
CA GLY A 83 -15.56 11.55 -8.82
C GLY A 83 -14.04 11.54 -8.56
N SER A 84 -13.43 12.70 -8.37
CA SER A 84 -12.01 12.81 -8.00
C SER A 84 -11.75 12.36 -6.55
N GLU A 85 -12.60 12.77 -5.61
CA GLU A 85 -12.58 12.33 -4.20
C GLU A 85 -12.68 10.79 -4.12
N LEU A 86 -13.66 10.20 -4.78
CA LEU A 86 -13.86 8.74 -4.83
C LEU A 86 -12.61 8.02 -5.35
N ARG A 87 -12.12 8.42 -6.54
CA ARG A 87 -10.95 7.77 -7.14
C ARG A 87 -9.69 7.94 -6.29
N GLY A 88 -9.48 9.13 -5.72
CA GLY A 88 -8.37 9.40 -4.81
C GLY A 88 -8.41 8.49 -3.58
N SER A 89 -9.57 8.38 -2.92
CA SER A 89 -9.75 7.55 -1.74
C SER A 89 -9.57 6.06 -2.04
N MET A 90 -10.15 5.56 -3.12
CA MET A 90 -9.96 4.15 -3.54
C MET A 90 -8.50 3.82 -3.83
N ARG A 91 -7.78 4.72 -4.52
CA ARG A 91 -6.34 4.56 -4.81
C ARG A 91 -5.52 4.59 -3.52
N ALA A 92 -5.79 5.52 -2.62
CA ALA A 92 -5.09 5.65 -1.34
C ALA A 92 -5.21 4.36 -0.52
N ILE A 93 -6.42 3.83 -0.36
CA ILE A 93 -6.72 2.60 0.39
C ILE A 93 -6.05 1.40 -0.27
N THR A 94 -6.19 1.25 -1.59
CA THR A 94 -5.63 0.11 -2.32
C THR A 94 -4.10 0.12 -2.27
N ALA A 95 -3.48 1.28 -2.49
CA ALA A 95 -2.03 1.45 -2.41
C ALA A 95 -1.49 1.24 -0.99
N SER A 96 -2.23 1.69 0.05
CA SER A 96 -1.88 1.42 1.44
C SER A 96 -1.89 -0.08 1.76
N ALA A 97 -2.91 -0.80 1.31
CA ALA A 97 -2.99 -2.25 1.48
C ALA A 97 -1.84 -2.98 0.76
N PHE A 98 -1.47 -2.54 -0.45
CA PHE A 98 -0.32 -3.08 -1.18
C PHE A 98 1.00 -2.73 -0.49
N ALA A 99 1.14 -1.54 0.10
CA ALA A 99 2.31 -1.17 0.89
C ALA A 99 2.49 -2.13 2.08
N VAL A 100 1.43 -2.38 2.84
CA VAL A 100 1.45 -3.30 3.99
C VAL A 100 1.75 -4.73 3.54
N ASP A 101 1.16 -5.20 2.45
CA ASP A 101 1.37 -6.56 1.92
C ASP A 101 2.80 -6.73 1.38
N ALA A 102 3.34 -5.73 0.69
CA ALA A 102 4.72 -5.72 0.21
C ALA A 102 5.72 -5.64 1.38
N PHE A 103 5.43 -4.86 2.43
CA PHE A 103 6.23 -4.82 3.65
C PHE A 103 6.24 -6.17 4.37
N TYR A 104 5.07 -6.82 4.49
CA TYR A 104 4.97 -8.20 4.99
C TYR A 104 5.86 -9.16 4.19
N ALA A 105 5.80 -9.12 2.85
CA ALA A 105 6.62 -9.97 1.99
C ALA A 105 8.13 -9.71 2.20
N SER A 106 8.51 -8.45 2.35
CA SER A 106 9.88 -8.02 2.66
C SER A 106 10.34 -8.54 4.03
N ALA A 107 9.54 -8.35 5.08
CA ALA A 107 9.83 -8.84 6.42
C ALA A 107 9.98 -10.36 6.45
N LYS A 108 9.07 -11.08 5.79
CA LYS A 108 9.10 -12.54 5.67
C LYS A 108 10.35 -13.06 4.95
N SER A 109 10.82 -12.36 3.93
CA SER A 109 12.02 -12.76 3.17
C SER A 109 13.33 -12.59 3.95
N ARG A 110 13.33 -11.76 5.00
CA ARG A 110 14.50 -11.42 5.84
C ARG A 110 14.50 -12.15 7.19
N SER A 111 13.44 -12.85 7.51
CA SER A 111 13.23 -13.44 8.84
C SER A 111 12.91 -14.92 8.73
N PRO A 112 13.15 -15.73 9.79
CA PRO A 112 12.70 -17.11 9.84
C PRO A 112 11.17 -17.21 9.64
N ALA A 113 10.70 -18.34 9.12
CA ALA A 113 9.27 -18.57 8.95
C ALA A 113 8.52 -18.45 10.28
N HIS A 114 7.32 -17.84 10.24
CA HIS A 114 6.48 -17.78 11.43
C HIS A 114 6.02 -19.20 11.83
N PRO A 115 6.05 -19.57 13.11
CA PRO A 115 5.73 -20.94 13.57
C PRO A 115 4.36 -21.44 13.11
N ASN A 116 3.38 -20.54 12.99
CA ASN A 116 2.00 -20.90 12.62
C ASN A 116 1.71 -20.82 11.11
N GLN A 117 2.71 -20.66 10.26
CA GLN A 117 2.49 -20.44 8.83
C GLN A 117 1.71 -21.58 8.15
N ASP A 118 2.01 -22.83 8.51
CA ASP A 118 1.32 -24.00 7.96
C ASP A 118 -0.09 -24.13 8.51
N ALA A 119 -0.30 -23.82 9.80
CA ALA A 119 -1.62 -23.80 10.42
C ALA A 119 -2.53 -22.74 9.78
N TRP A 120 -2.01 -21.57 9.40
CA TRP A 120 -2.80 -20.54 8.71
C TRP A 120 -3.32 -21.02 7.36
N ARG A 121 -2.50 -21.78 6.62
CA ARG A 121 -2.89 -22.35 5.33
C ARG A 121 -4.01 -23.40 5.51
N ALA A 122 -3.85 -24.30 6.49
CA ALA A 122 -4.85 -25.32 6.80
C ALA A 122 -6.18 -24.71 7.28
N ASN A 123 -6.13 -23.68 8.11
CA ASN A 123 -7.30 -23.03 8.71
C ASN A 123 -7.90 -21.90 7.87
N ARG A 124 -7.37 -21.65 6.65
CA ARG A 124 -7.81 -20.55 5.78
C ARG A 124 -7.83 -19.19 6.51
N THR A 125 -6.84 -18.96 7.37
CA THR A 125 -6.74 -17.71 8.13
C THR A 125 -6.77 -16.49 7.20
N PRO A 126 -7.58 -15.45 7.49
CA PRO A 126 -7.68 -14.26 6.64
C PRO A 126 -6.33 -13.60 6.40
N ARG A 127 -6.14 -13.00 5.24
CA ARG A 127 -4.86 -12.40 4.83
C ARG A 127 -4.39 -11.33 5.81
N TYR A 128 -5.26 -10.43 6.25
CA TYR A 128 -4.91 -9.39 7.20
C TYR A 128 -4.34 -9.96 8.52
N ALA A 129 -4.92 -11.05 9.01
CA ALA A 129 -4.47 -11.70 10.24
C ALA A 129 -3.08 -12.33 10.08
N GLN A 130 -2.81 -12.98 8.93
CA GLN A 130 -1.48 -13.51 8.61
C GLN A 130 -0.43 -12.39 8.53
N VAL A 131 -0.76 -11.29 7.87
CA VAL A 131 0.09 -10.11 7.75
C VAL A 131 0.38 -9.53 9.13
N PHE A 132 -0.66 -9.22 9.90
CA PHE A 132 -0.51 -8.65 11.24
C PHE A 132 0.32 -9.54 12.16
N GLU A 133 -0.02 -10.84 12.27
CA GLU A 133 0.69 -11.77 13.18
C GLU A 133 2.16 -11.94 12.80
N THR A 134 2.48 -11.97 11.51
CA THR A 134 3.89 -12.01 11.06
C THR A 134 4.63 -10.75 11.48
N LEU A 135 4.04 -9.58 11.23
CA LEU A 135 4.66 -8.31 11.63
C LEU A 135 4.77 -8.19 13.16
N ARG A 136 3.73 -8.57 13.89
CA ARG A 136 3.74 -8.61 15.36
C ARG A 136 4.87 -9.47 15.89
N TYR A 137 5.05 -10.66 15.33
CA TYR A 137 6.08 -11.62 15.73
C TYR A 137 7.49 -11.08 15.48
N HIS A 138 7.77 -10.62 14.27
CA HIS A 138 9.12 -10.19 13.89
C HIS A 138 9.49 -8.83 14.47
N LEU A 139 8.55 -7.90 14.59
CA LEU A 139 8.76 -6.58 15.16
C LEU A 139 8.58 -6.54 16.68
N LYS A 140 8.23 -7.67 17.29
CA LYS A 140 8.00 -7.83 18.76
C LYS A 140 7.00 -6.80 19.30
N LEU A 141 5.92 -6.54 18.53
CA LEU A 141 4.89 -5.60 18.93
C LEU A 141 4.17 -6.09 20.18
N LYS A 142 3.99 -5.20 21.17
CA LYS A 142 3.35 -5.49 22.45
C LYS A 142 1.97 -4.83 22.55
N PRO A 143 1.00 -5.43 23.28
CA PRO A 143 -0.23 -4.75 23.65
C PRO A 143 0.08 -3.50 24.52
N PRO A 144 -0.78 -2.44 24.48
CA PRO A 144 -2.04 -2.32 23.71
C PRO A 144 -1.85 -1.90 22.25
N GLY A 145 -0.68 -1.35 21.87
CA GLY A 145 -0.46 -0.81 20.53
C GLY A 145 -0.64 -1.85 19.41
N ALA A 146 -0.26 -3.10 19.67
CA ALA A 146 -0.44 -4.19 18.71
C ALA A 146 -1.92 -4.38 18.31
N ASN A 147 -2.86 -4.28 19.28
CA ASN A 147 -4.29 -4.43 19.00
C ASN A 147 -4.80 -3.31 18.08
N GLN A 148 -4.40 -2.06 18.34
CA GLN A 148 -4.77 -0.94 17.48
C GLN A 148 -4.27 -1.11 16.05
N ILE A 149 -3.02 -1.57 15.88
CA ILE A 149 -2.46 -1.86 14.54
C ILE A 149 -3.25 -2.98 13.87
N ARG A 150 -3.61 -4.03 14.61
CA ARG A 150 -4.42 -5.14 14.09
C ARG A 150 -5.75 -4.64 13.53
N ASP A 151 -6.48 -3.86 14.32
CA ASP A 151 -7.80 -3.35 13.95
C ASP A 151 -7.70 -2.46 12.70
N ARG A 152 -6.66 -1.61 12.61
CA ARG A 152 -6.42 -0.78 11.43
C ARG A 152 -6.01 -1.59 10.20
N VAL A 153 -5.20 -2.64 10.34
CA VAL A 153 -4.85 -3.53 9.23
C VAL A 153 -6.08 -4.30 8.75
N GLU A 154 -6.92 -4.80 9.67
CA GLU A 154 -8.18 -5.46 9.33
C GLU A 154 -9.13 -4.52 8.56
N GLU A 155 -9.31 -3.31 9.07
CA GLU A 155 -10.13 -2.27 8.43
C GLU A 155 -9.61 -1.92 7.04
N LEU A 156 -8.30 -1.69 6.90
CA LEU A 156 -7.66 -1.39 5.62
C LEU A 156 -7.91 -2.48 4.57
N PHE A 157 -7.75 -3.75 4.96
CA PHE A 157 -7.99 -4.86 4.04
C PHE A 157 -9.47 -5.02 3.68
N ARG A 158 -10.37 -4.74 4.60
CA ARG A 158 -11.82 -4.71 4.33
C ARG A 158 -12.18 -3.60 3.31
N PHE A 159 -11.66 -2.39 3.49
CA PHE A 159 -11.90 -1.30 2.54
C PHE A 159 -11.27 -1.58 1.17
N ARG A 160 -10.06 -2.17 1.14
CA ARG A 160 -9.46 -2.63 -0.13
C ARG A 160 -10.39 -3.60 -0.84
N ASP A 161 -10.94 -4.59 -0.13
CA ASP A 161 -11.83 -5.57 -0.73
C ASP A 161 -13.09 -4.92 -1.28
N TRP A 162 -13.62 -3.90 -0.61
CA TRP A 162 -14.74 -3.10 -1.12
C TRP A 162 -14.38 -2.27 -2.36
N ALA A 163 -13.16 -1.75 -2.43
CA ALA A 163 -12.68 -0.99 -3.60
C ALA A 163 -12.44 -1.87 -4.83
N VAL A 164 -11.98 -3.11 -4.62
CA VAL A 164 -11.59 -4.03 -5.71
C VAL A 164 -12.72 -4.97 -6.13
N HIS A 165 -13.58 -5.36 -5.19
CA HIS A 165 -14.67 -6.32 -5.40
C HIS A 165 -16.02 -5.73 -5.02
N PRO A 166 -16.44 -4.60 -5.63
CA PRO A 166 -17.77 -4.05 -5.36
C PRO A 166 -18.79 -5.05 -5.86
N GLY A 167 -19.61 -5.57 -4.96
CA GLY A 167 -20.72 -6.42 -5.37
C GLY A 167 -21.65 -5.61 -6.27
N SER A 168 -21.89 -6.06 -7.51
CA SER A 168 -22.81 -5.45 -8.47
C SER A 168 -24.28 -5.69 -8.05
N ARG A 169 -24.65 -5.24 -6.85
CA ARG A 169 -26.00 -5.33 -6.31
C ARG A 169 -26.64 -3.95 -6.33
N PHE A 170 -27.89 -3.88 -6.73
CA PHE A 170 -28.69 -2.68 -6.51
C PHE A 170 -28.79 -2.39 -5.02
N ARG A 171 -28.53 -1.15 -4.64
CA ARG A 171 -28.66 -0.64 -3.28
C ARG A 171 -29.39 0.68 -3.33
N GLU A 172 -30.05 1.03 -2.22
CA GLU A 172 -30.64 2.35 -2.07
C GLU A 172 -29.53 3.41 -1.97
N PRO A 173 -29.79 4.63 -2.52
CA PRO A 173 -28.86 5.75 -2.35
C PRO A 173 -28.63 6.06 -0.88
N VAL A 174 -27.40 6.42 -0.55
CA VAL A 174 -27.00 6.87 0.79
C VAL A 174 -26.99 8.39 0.81
N TYR A 175 -27.66 8.99 1.79
CA TYR A 175 -27.70 10.45 1.93
C TYR A 175 -26.35 10.98 2.41
N ARG A 176 -25.80 11.96 1.68
CA ARG A 176 -24.61 12.75 2.06
C ARG A 176 -25.07 14.16 2.46
N SER A 177 -24.96 14.46 3.74
CA SER A 177 -25.40 15.75 4.30
C SER A 177 -24.55 16.95 3.87
N ASP A 178 -23.31 16.72 3.49
CA ASP A 178 -22.38 17.76 3.03
C ASP A 178 -22.74 18.32 1.64
N ILE A 179 -23.45 17.54 0.83
CA ILE A 179 -23.92 17.95 -0.50
C ILE A 179 -25.45 17.98 -0.62
N ASP A 180 -26.16 17.64 0.46
CA ASP A 180 -27.65 17.54 0.51
C ASP A 180 -28.23 16.67 -0.60
N SER A 181 -27.64 15.48 -0.84
CA SER A 181 -28.03 14.59 -1.94
C SER A 181 -27.87 13.12 -1.59
N GLY A 182 -28.68 12.27 -2.27
CA GLY A 182 -28.52 10.83 -2.28
C GLY A 182 -27.43 10.41 -3.28
N VAL A 183 -26.47 9.62 -2.84
CA VAL A 183 -25.35 9.13 -3.66
C VAL A 183 -25.25 7.61 -3.65
N ASP A 184 -24.55 7.04 -4.61
CA ASP A 184 -24.12 5.65 -4.50
C ASP A 184 -23.26 5.46 -3.24
N TRP A 185 -23.40 4.32 -2.58
CA TRP A 185 -22.73 4.03 -1.30
C TRP A 185 -21.19 4.18 -1.36
N HIS A 186 -20.56 4.02 -2.54
CA HIS A 186 -19.12 4.21 -2.70
C HIS A 186 -18.73 5.66 -2.39
N PHE A 187 -19.51 6.64 -2.83
CA PHE A 187 -19.28 8.06 -2.52
C PHE A 187 -19.46 8.40 -1.05
N ALA A 188 -20.21 7.57 -0.31
CA ALA A 188 -20.39 7.74 1.12
C ALA A 188 -19.24 7.08 1.94
N VAL A 189 -18.66 6.01 1.43
CA VAL A 189 -17.62 5.23 2.12
C VAL A 189 -16.21 5.71 1.78
N PHE A 190 -15.94 6.01 0.51
CA PHE A 190 -14.63 6.44 0.03
C PHE A 190 -14.54 7.96 -0.03
N ARG A 191 -14.42 8.57 1.14
CA ARG A 191 -14.32 10.02 1.32
C ARG A 191 -12.91 10.43 1.70
N GLY A 192 -12.58 11.70 1.38
CA GLY A 192 -11.26 12.27 1.70
C GLY A 192 -11.06 12.62 3.17
N ASP A 193 -12.13 12.62 3.97
CA ASP A 193 -12.14 12.93 5.41
C ASP A 193 -12.23 11.69 6.33
N ASN A 194 -12.27 10.49 5.77
CA ASN A 194 -12.32 9.20 6.49
C ASN A 194 -10.93 8.62 6.83
#